data_e559c91c640d19609955f29544f44cc6
#
_entry.id   e559c91c640d19609955f29544f44cc6
#
_cell.length_a   1.000
_cell.length_b   1.000
_cell.length_c   1.000
_cell.angle_alpha   90.00
_cell.angle_beta   90.00
_cell.angle_gamma   90.00
#
_symmetry.space_group_name_H-M   'P 1'
#
loop_
_entity.id
_entity.type
_entity.pdbx_description
1 polymer ?
#
loop_
_entity_poly.entity_id
_entity_poly.type
_entity_poly.pdbx_seq_one_letter_code
_entity_poly.pdbx_strand_id
1 'polypeptide(L)'
;MRKWGFLLIILMFLLTACSSNDVKTLRVAEVTRSIFYAPQYVAIEKGFFAEEGLHIELNTTWGGDKTMTTLLSNGADIALVGSETSIYVYSQGAVDPIINFAQLTQTDGTFLVSRKPIANFTWDQLKGSTFLGQRKGGMPQMVGEYVLKQHGIDPHKDLNLIQNIEFANIANAFA
;
A
#
# COMPACT_ATOMS: atom_id res chain seq x y z
N MET A 1 3.70 66.18 -6.67
CA MET A 1 3.71 65.02 -7.63
C MET A 1 4.65 63.87 -7.19
N ARG A 2 5.84 64.17 -6.58
CA ARG A 2 6.83 63.13 -6.19
C ARG A 2 6.36 62.21 -5.04
N LYS A 3 5.45 62.59 -4.17
CA LYS A 3 4.92 61.82 -3.05
C LYS A 3 3.86 60.79 -3.48
N TRP A 4 3.14 61.01 -4.57
CA TRP A 4 2.10 60.13 -5.09
C TRP A 4 2.69 58.93 -5.85
N GLY A 5 3.88 59.09 -6.47
CA GLY A 5 4.61 58.01 -7.11
C GLY A 5 5.10 56.97 -6.13
N PHE A 6 5.52 57.39 -4.93
CA PHE A 6 5.96 56.46 -3.87
C PHE A 6 4.83 55.62 -3.31
N LEU A 7 3.63 56.21 -3.19
CA LEU A 7 2.43 55.48 -2.71
C LEU A 7 1.97 54.40 -3.71
N LEU A 8 2.06 54.70 -5.01
CA LEU A 8 1.72 53.75 -6.08
C LEU A 8 2.69 52.57 -6.13
N ILE A 9 3.98 52.80 -5.89
CA ILE A 9 4.99 51.72 -5.85
C ILE A 9 4.77 50.80 -4.65
N ILE A 10 4.43 51.37 -3.47
CA ILE A 10 4.10 50.56 -2.27
C ILE A 10 2.84 49.74 -2.48
N LEU A 11 1.82 50.30 -3.14
CA LEU A 11 0.57 49.62 -3.45
C LEU A 11 0.78 48.47 -4.45
N MET A 12 1.71 48.61 -5.43
CA MET A 12 2.09 47.56 -6.36
C MET A 12 2.81 46.39 -5.64
N PHE A 13 3.63 46.65 -4.65
CA PHE A 13 4.27 45.59 -3.84
C PHE A 13 3.31 44.84 -2.94
N LEU A 14 2.18 45.46 -2.52
CA LEU A 14 1.15 44.79 -1.72
C LEU A 14 0.27 43.85 -2.55
N LEU A 15 0.18 44.01 -3.86
CA LEU A 15 -0.64 43.21 -4.75
C LEU A 15 0.07 41.89 -5.18
N THR A 16 1.38 41.75 -4.98
CA THR A 16 2.11 40.52 -5.32
C THR A 16 2.17 39.51 -4.17
N ALA A 17 1.57 39.82 -3.01
CA ALA A 17 1.62 38.95 -1.81
C ALA A 17 0.54 37.84 -1.78
N CYS A 18 -0.38 37.79 -2.75
CA CYS A 18 -1.28 36.66 -2.93
C CYS A 18 -0.63 35.62 -3.86
N SER A 19 0.36 34.92 -3.39
CA SER A 19 0.70 33.62 -3.92
C SER A 19 -0.42 32.68 -3.52
N SER A 20 -1.29 32.30 -4.45
CA SER A 20 -2.15 31.16 -4.27
C SER A 20 -1.21 29.96 -4.08
N ASN A 21 -1.10 29.43 -2.86
CA ASN A 21 -0.54 28.10 -2.68
C ASN A 21 -1.53 27.17 -3.38
N ASP A 22 -1.27 26.86 -4.64
CA ASP A 22 -1.98 25.82 -5.36
C ASP A 22 -1.73 24.51 -4.63
N VAL A 23 -2.67 24.12 -3.78
CA VAL A 23 -2.63 22.83 -3.06
C VAL A 23 -2.74 21.73 -4.10
N LYS A 24 -1.67 20.96 -4.24
CA LYS A 24 -1.63 19.84 -5.18
C LYS A 24 -2.34 18.63 -4.57
N THR A 25 -3.41 18.17 -5.17
CA THR A 25 -4.07 16.92 -4.78
C THR A 25 -3.28 15.72 -5.31
N LEU A 26 -2.99 14.76 -4.43
CA LEU A 26 -2.39 13.47 -4.76
C LEU A 26 -3.35 12.34 -4.36
N ARG A 27 -3.71 11.51 -5.33
CA ARG A 27 -4.52 10.31 -5.13
C ARG A 27 -3.58 9.18 -4.72
N VAL A 28 -3.77 8.69 -3.49
CA VAL A 28 -2.95 7.60 -2.92
C VAL A 28 -3.81 6.36 -2.78
N ALA A 29 -3.40 5.25 -3.40
CA ALA A 29 -4.02 3.96 -3.22
C ALA A 29 -3.25 3.13 -2.19
N GLU A 30 -3.94 2.54 -1.22
CA GLU A 30 -3.35 1.61 -0.25
C GLU A 30 -4.00 0.23 -0.33
N VAL A 31 -3.23 -0.81 0.05
CA VAL A 31 -3.68 -2.21 -0.02
C VAL A 31 -4.82 -2.49 0.96
N THR A 32 -4.73 -1.98 2.18
CA THR A 32 -5.67 -2.22 3.28
C THR A 32 -5.53 -1.16 4.34
N ARG A 33 -6.52 -1.03 5.23
CA ARG A 33 -6.35 -0.29 6.48
C ARG A 33 -5.51 -1.14 7.45
N SER A 34 -4.37 -0.61 7.88
CA SER A 34 -3.46 -1.35 8.75
C SER A 34 -2.72 -0.44 9.72
N ILE A 35 -2.51 -0.92 10.95
CA ILE A 35 -1.66 -0.23 11.93
C ILE A 35 -0.20 -0.10 11.43
N PHE A 36 0.24 -0.95 10.52
CA PHE A 36 1.56 -0.84 9.89
C PHE A 36 1.70 0.44 9.05
N TYR A 37 0.59 1.03 8.63
CA TYR A 37 0.54 2.28 7.88
C TYR A 37 0.26 3.50 8.78
N ALA A 38 0.31 3.34 10.11
CA ALA A 38 0.05 4.42 11.05
C ALA A 38 0.84 5.71 10.79
N PRO A 39 2.13 5.69 10.38
CA PRO A 39 2.84 6.93 10.06
C PRO A 39 2.17 7.75 8.96
N GLN A 40 1.63 7.10 7.92
CA GLN A 40 0.88 7.77 6.84
C GLN A 40 -0.40 8.42 7.38
N TYR A 41 -1.17 7.68 8.19
CA TYR A 41 -2.42 8.21 8.76
C TYR A 41 -2.15 9.38 9.71
N VAL A 42 -1.11 9.27 10.54
CA VAL A 42 -0.70 10.37 11.42
C VAL A 42 -0.29 11.60 10.61
N ALA A 43 0.46 11.43 9.52
CA ALA A 43 0.86 12.53 8.66
C ALA A 43 -0.35 13.24 8.01
N ILE A 44 -1.36 12.49 7.60
CA ILE A 44 -2.62 13.04 7.05
C ILE A 44 -3.38 13.79 8.16
N GLU A 45 -3.63 13.15 9.30
CA GLU A 45 -4.45 13.71 10.39
C GLU A 45 -3.79 14.91 11.09
N LYS A 46 -2.46 14.95 11.14
CA LYS A 46 -1.70 16.07 11.71
C LYS A 46 -1.46 17.21 10.72
N GLY A 47 -1.84 17.03 9.45
CA GLY A 47 -1.69 18.06 8.43
C GLY A 47 -0.27 18.21 7.88
N PHE A 48 0.64 17.25 8.11
CA PHE A 48 2.03 17.35 7.61
C PHE A 48 2.10 17.43 6.09
N PHE A 49 1.19 16.75 5.39
CA PHE A 49 1.10 16.90 3.94
C PHE A 49 0.58 18.28 3.53
N ALA A 50 -0.37 18.84 4.29
CA ALA A 50 -0.90 20.17 4.02
C ALA A 50 0.16 21.27 4.24
N GLU A 51 1.05 21.10 5.23
CA GLU A 51 2.21 21.98 5.45
C GLU A 51 3.13 22.03 4.23
N GLU A 52 3.21 20.92 3.48
CA GLU A 52 3.98 20.79 2.22
C GLU A 52 3.15 21.16 0.97
N GLY A 53 1.96 21.74 1.14
CA GLY A 53 1.07 22.13 0.03
C GLY A 53 0.42 20.95 -0.68
N LEU A 54 0.29 19.80 -0.01
CA LEU A 54 -0.30 18.59 -0.56
C LEU A 54 -1.65 18.26 0.10
N HIS A 55 -2.64 17.94 -0.70
CA HIS A 55 -3.89 17.32 -0.26
C HIS A 55 -3.90 15.85 -0.64
N ILE A 56 -4.09 14.96 0.32
CA ILE A 56 -4.08 13.51 0.08
C ILE A 56 -5.49 12.96 0.00
N GLU A 57 -5.84 12.39 -1.15
CA GLU A 57 -7.02 11.57 -1.34
C GLU A 57 -6.65 10.09 -1.21
N LEU A 58 -6.90 9.52 -0.02
CA LEU A 58 -6.54 8.14 0.29
C LEU A 58 -7.67 7.17 -0.05
N ASN A 59 -7.39 6.19 -0.90
CA ASN A 59 -8.30 5.13 -1.30
C ASN A 59 -7.76 3.75 -0.90
N THR A 60 -8.58 2.92 -0.24
CA THR A 60 -8.25 1.54 0.12
C THR A 60 -8.79 0.59 -0.93
N THR A 61 -7.93 -0.18 -1.57
CA THR A 61 -8.26 -1.02 -2.74
C THR A 61 -8.44 -2.51 -2.43
N TRP A 62 -8.09 -2.93 -1.22
CA TRP A 62 -8.27 -4.28 -0.69
C TRP A 62 -7.55 -5.38 -1.51
N GLY A 63 -6.27 -5.18 -1.75
CA GLY A 63 -5.40 -6.16 -2.39
C GLY A 63 -4.22 -5.54 -3.12
N GLY A 64 -3.03 -6.16 -3.06
CA GLY A 64 -1.83 -5.66 -3.73
C GLY A 64 -1.99 -5.57 -5.25
N ASP A 65 -2.62 -6.59 -5.85
CA ASP A 65 -2.97 -6.64 -7.27
C ASP A 65 -3.92 -5.48 -7.66
N LYS A 66 -4.92 -5.20 -6.84
CA LYS A 66 -5.88 -4.11 -7.08
C LYS A 66 -5.23 -2.74 -6.91
N THR A 67 -4.36 -2.57 -5.90
CA THR A 67 -3.61 -1.33 -5.68
C THR A 67 -2.72 -1.01 -6.88
N MET A 68 -1.97 -2.01 -7.35
CA MET A 68 -1.12 -1.86 -8.53
C MET A 68 -1.94 -1.59 -9.79
N THR A 69 -3.05 -2.29 -10.00
CA THR A 69 -3.97 -2.02 -11.12
C THR A 69 -4.51 -0.60 -11.08
N THR A 70 -4.85 -0.08 -9.89
CA THR A 70 -5.34 1.30 -9.73
C THR A 70 -4.27 2.31 -10.15
N LEU A 71 -3.00 2.09 -9.79
CA LEU A 71 -1.88 2.92 -10.24
C LEU A 71 -1.70 2.86 -11.76
N LEU A 72 -1.62 1.66 -12.32
CA LEU A 72 -1.41 1.45 -13.76
C LEU A 72 -2.54 1.99 -14.64
N SER A 73 -3.77 2.00 -14.14
CA SER A 73 -4.94 2.57 -14.83
C SER A 73 -5.12 4.07 -14.60
N ASN A 74 -4.13 4.76 -14.02
CA ASN A 74 -4.20 6.17 -13.67
C ASN A 74 -5.35 6.52 -12.68
N GLY A 75 -5.78 5.56 -11.87
CA GLY A 75 -6.72 5.76 -10.78
C GLY A 75 -6.08 6.28 -9.49
N ALA A 76 -4.75 6.24 -9.40
CA ALA A 76 -3.95 6.81 -8.34
C ALA A 76 -2.64 7.37 -8.89
N ASP A 77 -2.06 8.32 -8.18
CA ASP A 77 -0.75 8.93 -8.50
C ASP A 77 0.37 8.22 -7.74
N ILE A 78 0.05 7.66 -6.58
CA ILE A 78 0.96 6.94 -5.70
C ILE A 78 0.25 5.68 -5.18
N ALA A 79 1.01 4.57 -5.07
CA ALA A 79 0.53 3.33 -4.48
C ALA A 79 1.38 2.97 -3.25
N LEU A 80 0.72 2.75 -2.11
CA LEU A 80 1.32 2.11 -0.94
C LEU A 80 1.04 0.61 -1.03
N VAL A 81 2.03 -0.14 -1.51
CA VAL A 81 1.90 -1.54 -1.89
C VAL A 81 3.24 -2.26 -1.72
N GLY A 82 3.24 -3.58 -1.63
CA GLY A 82 4.47 -4.36 -1.58
C GLY A 82 5.29 -4.21 -2.86
N SER A 83 6.61 -4.12 -2.71
CA SER A 83 7.55 -3.92 -3.83
C SER A 83 7.56 -5.08 -4.84
N GLU A 84 7.09 -6.28 -4.45
CA GLU A 84 6.93 -7.42 -5.37
C GLU A 84 6.02 -7.10 -6.55
N THR A 85 5.03 -6.23 -6.36
CA THR A 85 4.11 -5.86 -7.45
C THR A 85 4.82 -5.08 -8.56
N SER A 86 5.80 -4.24 -8.23
CA SER A 86 6.63 -3.57 -9.24
C SER A 86 7.51 -4.56 -10.02
N ILE A 87 7.99 -5.61 -9.36
CA ILE A 87 8.73 -6.70 -10.01
C ILE A 87 7.83 -7.46 -10.98
N TYR A 88 6.59 -7.76 -10.58
CA TYR A 88 5.62 -8.43 -11.46
C TYR A 88 5.31 -7.60 -12.71
N VAL A 89 5.08 -6.29 -12.54
CA VAL A 89 4.84 -5.37 -13.66
C VAL A 89 6.03 -5.33 -14.61
N TYR A 90 7.25 -5.22 -14.08
CA TYR A 90 8.48 -5.24 -14.87
C TYR A 90 8.65 -6.57 -15.63
N SER A 91 8.42 -7.69 -14.96
CA SER A 91 8.58 -9.04 -15.57
C SER A 91 7.57 -9.32 -16.68
N GLN A 92 6.45 -8.59 -16.71
CA GLN A 92 5.45 -8.66 -17.78
C GLN A 92 5.76 -7.74 -18.97
N GLY A 93 6.91 -7.07 -18.97
CA GLY A 93 7.38 -6.24 -20.07
C GLY A 93 6.71 -4.87 -20.15
N ALA A 94 6.30 -4.30 -19.02
CA ALA A 94 5.75 -2.96 -18.99
C ALA A 94 6.74 -1.93 -19.57
N VAL A 95 6.25 -1.09 -20.49
CA VAL A 95 7.05 -0.06 -21.15
C VAL A 95 7.35 1.11 -20.23
N ASP A 96 6.40 1.43 -19.32
CA ASP A 96 6.54 2.47 -18.32
C ASP A 96 6.74 1.81 -16.94
N PRO A 97 7.99 1.78 -16.42
CA PRO A 97 8.29 1.05 -15.21
C PRO A 97 7.77 1.78 -13.97
N ILE A 98 7.32 0.99 -12.99
CA ILE A 98 6.96 1.49 -11.67
C ILE A 98 8.24 1.84 -10.90
N ILE A 99 8.26 3.02 -10.29
CA ILE A 99 9.40 3.51 -9.51
C ILE A 99 9.05 3.42 -8.02
N ASN A 100 9.80 2.61 -7.27
CA ASN A 100 9.73 2.61 -5.81
C ASN A 100 10.61 3.75 -5.28
N PHE A 101 10.02 4.72 -4.59
CA PHE A 101 10.74 5.92 -4.15
C PHE A 101 10.81 6.07 -2.61
N ALA A 102 9.98 5.34 -1.87
CA ALA A 102 9.97 5.39 -0.40
C ALA A 102 9.57 4.04 0.19
N GLN A 103 10.05 3.75 1.38
CA GLN A 103 9.72 2.57 2.15
C GLN A 103 9.08 2.98 3.48
N LEU A 104 7.81 2.61 3.68
CA LEU A 104 7.07 2.92 4.91
C LEU A 104 7.29 1.84 5.99
N THR A 105 7.35 0.57 5.58
CA THR A 105 7.56 -0.57 6.48
C THR A 105 8.79 -1.36 6.06
N GLN A 106 9.57 -1.87 7.03
CA GLN A 106 10.80 -2.61 6.78
C GLN A 106 10.61 -4.12 6.81
N THR A 107 9.54 -4.60 7.43
CA THR A 107 9.26 -6.03 7.60
C THR A 107 7.82 -6.32 7.18
N ASP A 108 7.60 -7.55 6.68
CA ASP A 108 6.25 -8.03 6.42
C ASP A 108 5.48 -8.21 7.75
N GLY A 109 4.19 -7.88 7.75
CA GLY A 109 3.27 -8.01 8.87
C GLY A 109 2.38 -9.25 8.78
N THR A 110 2.75 -10.27 8.02
CA THR A 110 1.95 -11.48 7.82
C THR A 110 2.23 -12.50 8.92
N PHE A 111 1.17 -13.11 9.44
CA PHE A 111 1.24 -14.10 10.52
C PHE A 111 0.49 -15.37 10.12
N LEU A 112 1.06 -16.53 10.50
CA LEU A 112 0.36 -17.80 10.45
C LEU A 112 -0.51 -17.93 11.70
N VAL A 113 -1.80 -18.15 11.48
CA VAL A 113 -2.81 -18.24 12.56
C VAL A 113 -3.52 -19.58 12.50
N SER A 114 -3.71 -20.25 13.63
CA SER A 114 -4.51 -21.45 13.73
C SER A 114 -5.78 -21.23 14.59
N ARG A 115 -6.86 -21.96 14.26
CA ARG A 115 -8.13 -21.90 15.03
C ARG A 115 -8.01 -22.47 16.45
N LYS A 116 -7.05 -23.35 16.67
CA LYS A 116 -6.81 -23.99 17.98
C LYS A 116 -5.35 -23.81 18.35
N PRO A 117 -5.05 -23.68 19.64
CA PRO A 117 -3.67 -23.72 20.10
C PRO A 117 -2.97 -24.99 19.65
N ILE A 118 -1.78 -24.85 19.09
CA ILE A 118 -0.93 -25.96 18.69
C ILE A 118 0.31 -25.93 19.59
N ALA A 119 0.39 -26.91 20.51
CA ALA A 119 1.59 -27.08 21.31
C ALA A 119 2.73 -27.67 20.44
N ASN A 120 3.94 -27.12 20.57
CA ASN A 120 5.12 -27.60 19.85
C ASN A 120 4.88 -27.67 18.32
N PHE A 121 4.43 -26.56 17.73
CA PHE A 121 4.16 -26.45 16.30
C PHE A 121 5.37 -26.87 15.48
N THR A 122 5.13 -27.73 14.48
CA THR A 122 6.06 -28.05 13.39
C THR A 122 5.38 -27.84 12.06
N TRP A 123 6.15 -27.48 11.04
CA TRP A 123 5.61 -27.21 9.72
C TRP A 123 4.91 -28.41 9.09
N ASP A 124 5.41 -29.63 9.33
CA ASP A 124 4.79 -30.86 8.80
C ASP A 124 3.34 -31.07 9.25
N GLN A 125 2.94 -30.49 10.36
CA GLN A 125 1.54 -30.55 10.85
C GLN A 125 0.55 -29.82 9.94
N LEU A 126 1.04 -28.98 9.04
CA LEU A 126 0.20 -28.31 8.05
C LEU A 126 -0.20 -29.22 6.88
N LYS A 127 0.56 -30.29 6.59
CA LYS A 127 0.26 -31.18 5.48
C LYS A 127 -1.13 -31.80 5.62
N GLY A 128 -1.89 -31.77 4.53
CA GLY A 128 -3.29 -32.21 4.48
C GLY A 128 -4.31 -31.22 5.08
N SER A 129 -3.87 -30.10 5.66
CA SER A 129 -4.78 -29.10 6.25
C SER A 129 -5.40 -28.21 5.18
N THR A 130 -6.53 -27.57 5.55
CA THR A 130 -7.10 -26.45 4.79
C THR A 130 -6.36 -25.17 5.17
N PHE A 131 -5.79 -24.51 4.17
CA PHE A 131 -4.92 -23.35 4.34
C PHE A 131 -5.46 -22.16 3.53
N LEU A 132 -5.80 -21.08 4.23
CA LEU A 132 -6.16 -19.81 3.58
C LEU A 132 -4.86 -19.08 3.23
N GLY A 133 -4.40 -19.28 1.99
CA GLY A 133 -3.08 -18.83 1.50
C GLY A 133 -3.06 -17.39 1.00
N GLN A 134 -4.05 -16.60 1.32
CA GLN A 134 -4.25 -15.24 0.81
C GLN A 134 -4.49 -15.17 -0.70
N ARG A 135 -5.04 -14.07 -1.17
CA ARG A 135 -5.29 -13.83 -2.58
C ARG A 135 -3.98 -13.72 -3.36
N LYS A 136 -3.96 -14.30 -4.56
CA LYS A 136 -2.80 -14.24 -5.46
C LYS A 136 -2.45 -12.80 -5.86
N GLY A 137 -1.16 -12.54 -6.01
CA GLY A 137 -0.63 -11.27 -6.51
C GLY A 137 -0.27 -10.24 -5.43
N GLY A 138 -0.20 -10.65 -4.16
CA GLY A 138 0.23 -9.79 -3.06
C GLY A 138 1.31 -10.43 -2.20
N MET A 139 1.99 -9.61 -1.40
CA MET A 139 3.09 -10.01 -0.51
C MET A 139 2.72 -11.19 0.40
N PRO A 140 1.54 -11.21 1.09
CA PRO A 140 1.21 -12.31 2.00
C PRO A 140 1.15 -13.67 1.31
N GLN A 141 0.64 -13.74 0.08
CA GLN A 141 0.61 -14.99 -0.69
C GLN A 141 2.02 -15.42 -1.08
N MET A 142 2.82 -14.51 -1.62
CA MET A 142 4.18 -14.80 -2.07
C MET A 142 5.05 -15.29 -0.90
N VAL A 143 5.05 -14.57 0.22
CA VAL A 143 5.83 -14.92 1.43
C VAL A 143 5.33 -16.23 2.03
N GLY A 144 4.03 -16.44 2.13
CA GLY A 144 3.45 -17.67 2.65
C GLY A 144 3.89 -18.90 1.86
N GLU A 145 3.79 -18.85 0.53
CA GLU A 145 4.23 -19.95 -0.33
C GLU A 145 5.76 -20.17 -0.27
N TYR A 146 6.53 -19.09 -0.20
CA TYR A 146 7.98 -19.18 -0.06
C TYR A 146 8.36 -19.89 1.24
N VAL A 147 7.79 -19.48 2.37
CA VAL A 147 8.08 -20.08 3.68
C VAL A 147 7.67 -21.55 3.71
N LEU A 148 6.50 -21.92 3.20
CA LEU A 148 6.08 -23.32 3.10
C LEU A 148 7.09 -24.16 2.32
N LYS A 149 7.54 -23.67 1.17
CA LYS A 149 8.57 -24.36 0.34
C LYS A 149 9.91 -24.51 1.06
N GLN A 150 10.34 -23.50 1.85
CA GLN A 150 11.57 -23.60 2.66
C GLN A 150 11.47 -24.69 3.73
N HIS A 151 10.27 -25.04 4.16
CA HIS A 151 10.01 -26.13 5.11
C HIS A 151 9.58 -27.45 4.45
N GLY A 152 9.84 -27.59 3.14
CA GLY A 152 9.58 -28.85 2.41
C GLY A 152 8.10 -29.14 2.16
N ILE A 153 7.24 -28.09 2.15
CA ILE A 153 5.82 -28.20 1.85
C ILE A 153 5.55 -27.58 0.47
N ASP A 154 5.04 -28.38 -0.45
CA ASP A 154 4.48 -27.85 -1.71
C ASP A 154 3.06 -27.37 -1.44
N PRO A 155 2.80 -26.05 -1.44
CA PRO A 155 1.48 -25.52 -1.07
C PRO A 155 0.34 -26.03 -1.96
N HIS A 156 0.63 -26.40 -3.21
CA HIS A 156 -0.37 -26.87 -4.17
C HIS A 156 -0.60 -28.38 -4.17
N LYS A 157 0.29 -29.16 -3.50
CA LYS A 157 0.17 -30.62 -3.42
C LYS A 157 -0.14 -31.09 -2.00
N ASP A 158 0.50 -30.43 -1.01
CA ASP A 158 0.48 -30.90 0.37
C ASP A 158 -0.63 -30.25 1.20
N LEU A 159 -1.29 -29.20 0.67
CA LEU A 159 -2.35 -28.46 1.36
C LEU A 159 -3.64 -28.42 0.55
N ASN A 160 -4.78 -28.33 1.24
CA ASN A 160 -6.02 -27.86 0.61
C ASN A 160 -5.97 -26.32 0.56
N LEU A 161 -5.25 -25.79 -0.43
CA LEU A 161 -4.93 -24.37 -0.55
C LEU A 161 -6.08 -23.56 -1.13
N ILE A 162 -6.56 -22.57 -0.37
CA ILE A 162 -7.62 -21.64 -0.78
C ILE A 162 -7.02 -20.26 -1.00
N GLN A 163 -7.10 -19.73 -2.22
CA GLN A 163 -6.53 -18.43 -2.62
C GLN A 163 -7.51 -17.55 -3.43
N ASN A 164 -8.78 -17.90 -3.46
CA ASN A 164 -9.84 -17.19 -4.20
C ASN A 164 -10.73 -16.32 -3.31
N ILE A 165 -10.37 -16.13 -2.04
CA ILE A 165 -11.13 -15.29 -1.12
C ILE A 165 -10.59 -13.85 -1.21
N GLU A 166 -11.51 -12.89 -1.35
CA GLU A 166 -11.17 -11.46 -1.33
C GLU A 166 -10.49 -11.06 -0.01
N PHE A 167 -9.49 -10.19 -0.08
CA PHE A 167 -8.65 -9.81 1.06
C PHE A 167 -9.47 -9.37 2.28
N ALA A 168 -10.50 -8.54 2.07
CA ALA A 168 -11.38 -8.07 3.13
C ALA A 168 -12.20 -9.18 3.83
N ASN A 169 -12.33 -10.35 3.20
CA ASN A 169 -13.16 -11.46 3.68
C ASN A 169 -12.36 -12.60 4.32
N ILE A 170 -11.03 -12.53 4.32
CA ILE A 170 -10.17 -13.61 4.83
C ILE A 170 -10.46 -13.91 6.31
N ALA A 171 -10.60 -12.90 7.15
CA ALA A 171 -10.88 -13.09 8.57
C ALA A 171 -12.23 -13.81 8.80
N ASN A 172 -13.27 -13.41 8.04
CA ASN A 172 -14.59 -14.06 8.14
C ASN A 172 -14.56 -15.51 7.61
N ALA A 173 -13.79 -15.77 6.55
CA ALA A 173 -13.66 -17.13 6.02
C ALA A 173 -12.85 -18.04 6.95
N PHE A 174 -11.98 -17.47 7.78
CA PHE A 174 -11.20 -18.21 8.78
C PHE A 174 -12.01 -18.50 10.04
N ALA A 175 -12.91 -17.62 10.47
CA ALA A 175 -13.74 -17.80 11.69
C ALA A 175 -14.71 -18.98 11.54
#